data_afe409f1f9098ac73fd764480e2ffec2
#
_entry.id   afe409f1f9098ac73fd764480e2ffec2
#
_cell.length_a   1.000
_cell.length_b   1.000
_cell.length_c   1.000
_cell.angle_alpha   90.00
_cell.angle_beta   90.00
_cell.angle_gamma   90.00
#
_symmetry.space_group_name_H-M   'P 1'
#
loop_
_entity.id
_entity.type
_entity.pdbx_description
1 polymer ?
#
loop_
_entity_poly.entity_id
_entity_poly.type
_entity_poly.pdbx_seq_one_letter_code
_entity_poly.pdbx_strand_id
1 'polypeptide(L)'
;MSLAHAKKSDVLRAWQGLGYNRRALSLRETARIVAKEYGCALPRGRDILESLPGIGPYTAGAIRAFAFNEPEIFIETNIRRVFIHSFFPGRAKVNDREILPLIERTLDRKDPRAWYFALMDYGAMLGVTEKMNPNRRSAHYVRQRKFSGSDREIRGKIVRLVLARKKITMDELVDIIPQPKDRVMKIVAALSREGFLKKRSNVISS
;
A
#
# COMPACT_ATOMS: atom_id res chain seq x y z
N MET A 1 -16.63 17.35 -1.79
CA MET A 1 -17.27 16.11 -1.29
C MET A 1 -16.23 15.37 -0.45
N SER A 2 -16.54 15.03 0.80
CA SER A 2 -15.56 14.33 1.65
C SER A 2 -15.39 12.88 1.22
N LEU A 3 -14.20 12.31 1.45
CA LEU A 3 -13.87 10.92 1.10
C LEU A 3 -14.85 9.92 1.77
N ALA A 4 -15.32 10.22 2.96
CA ALA A 4 -16.29 9.40 3.69
C ALA A 4 -17.62 9.20 2.93
N HIS A 5 -18.06 10.20 2.19
CA HIS A 5 -19.31 10.18 1.42
C HIS A 5 -19.11 9.87 -0.07
N ALA A 6 -17.86 9.76 -0.52
CA ALA A 6 -17.58 9.49 -1.92
C ALA A 6 -18.10 8.10 -2.35
N LYS A 7 -18.61 8.00 -3.56
CA LYS A 7 -18.97 6.70 -4.14
C LYS A 7 -17.71 5.87 -4.35
N LYS A 8 -17.82 4.55 -4.15
CA LYS A 8 -16.70 3.62 -4.36
C LYS A 8 -16.06 3.76 -5.75
N SER A 9 -16.91 3.90 -6.78
CA SER A 9 -16.45 4.09 -8.16
C SER A 9 -15.59 5.35 -8.35
N ASP A 10 -15.92 6.43 -7.65
CA ASP A 10 -15.20 7.70 -7.78
C ASP A 10 -13.84 7.63 -7.09
N VAL A 11 -13.79 6.99 -5.90
CA VAL A 11 -12.52 6.71 -5.21
C VAL A 11 -11.62 5.81 -6.07
N LEU A 12 -12.17 4.76 -6.67
CA LEU A 12 -11.41 3.87 -7.55
C LEU A 12 -10.94 4.56 -8.84
N ARG A 13 -11.73 5.51 -9.40
CA ARG A 13 -11.28 6.32 -10.55
C ARG A 13 -10.11 7.22 -10.17
N ALA A 14 -10.22 7.94 -9.05
CA ALA A 14 -9.13 8.80 -8.55
C ALA A 14 -7.86 8.00 -8.20
N TRP A 15 -8.01 6.73 -7.82
CA TRP A 15 -6.90 5.85 -7.45
C TRP A 15 -6.18 5.20 -8.64
N GLN A 16 -6.69 5.37 -9.86
CA GLN A 16 -6.09 4.72 -11.03
C GLN A 16 -4.65 5.14 -11.24
N GLY A 17 -3.79 4.16 -11.54
CA GLY A 17 -2.34 4.37 -11.71
C GLY A 17 -1.52 4.18 -10.44
N LEU A 18 -2.10 4.31 -9.25
CA LEU A 18 -1.38 4.16 -7.98
C LEU A 18 -1.13 2.69 -7.57
N GLY A 19 -1.84 1.75 -8.19
CA GLY A 19 -1.75 0.32 -7.86
C GLY A 19 -2.30 -0.05 -6.49
N TYR A 20 -2.27 -1.36 -6.19
CA TYR A 20 -2.76 -1.88 -4.90
C TYR A 20 -4.15 -1.35 -4.51
N ASN A 21 -5.10 -1.48 -5.43
CA ASN A 21 -6.45 -0.88 -5.37
C ASN A 21 -7.22 -1.15 -4.06
N ARG A 22 -6.89 -2.25 -3.33
CA ARG A 22 -7.47 -2.54 -2.01
C ARG A 22 -7.25 -1.38 -1.03
N ARG A 23 -6.10 -0.68 -1.12
CA ARG A 23 -5.82 0.50 -0.28
C ARG A 23 -6.85 1.60 -0.46
N ALA A 24 -7.37 1.79 -1.67
CA ALA A 24 -8.42 2.77 -1.95
C ALA A 24 -9.73 2.45 -1.20
N LEU A 25 -10.12 1.17 -1.18
CA LEU A 25 -11.31 0.74 -0.45
C LEU A 25 -11.12 0.85 1.06
N SER A 26 -9.96 0.42 1.57
CA SER A 26 -9.60 0.57 2.99
C SER A 26 -9.58 2.03 3.40
N LEU A 27 -8.94 2.91 2.62
CA LEU A 27 -8.88 4.34 2.90
C LEU A 27 -10.28 4.99 2.96
N ARG A 28 -11.16 4.61 2.03
CA ARG A 28 -12.55 5.08 2.05
C ARG A 28 -13.29 4.61 3.30
N GLU A 29 -13.13 3.34 3.67
CA GLU A 29 -13.80 2.79 4.85
C GLU A 29 -13.26 3.40 6.14
N THR A 30 -11.93 3.55 6.25
CA THR A 30 -11.32 4.32 7.35
C THR A 30 -11.89 5.73 7.46
N ALA A 31 -12.01 6.45 6.33
CA ALA A 31 -12.60 7.79 6.33
C ALA A 31 -14.05 7.80 6.83
N ARG A 32 -14.84 6.75 6.53
CA ARG A 32 -16.22 6.61 7.03
C ARG A 32 -16.27 6.38 8.54
N ILE A 33 -15.42 5.50 9.04
CA ILE A 33 -15.32 5.22 10.48
C ILE A 33 -14.88 6.47 11.22
N VAL A 34 -13.83 7.16 10.73
CA VAL A 34 -13.32 8.38 11.34
C VAL A 34 -14.38 9.49 11.35
N ALA A 35 -15.15 9.63 10.29
CA ALA A 35 -16.23 10.61 10.23
C ALA A 35 -17.37 10.27 11.21
N LYS A 36 -17.70 9.00 11.36
CA LYS A 36 -18.83 8.55 12.20
C LYS A 36 -18.49 8.48 13.69
N GLU A 37 -17.30 7.98 14.01
CA GLU A 37 -16.96 7.57 15.38
C GLU A 37 -15.96 8.52 16.04
N TYR A 38 -15.20 9.30 15.26
CA TYR A 38 -14.14 10.18 15.77
C TYR A 38 -14.32 11.65 15.37
N GLY A 39 -15.55 12.08 15.07
CA GLY A 39 -15.86 13.49 14.80
C GLY A 39 -15.05 14.09 13.63
N CYS A 40 -14.73 13.31 12.61
CA CYS A 40 -13.90 13.69 11.46
C CYS A 40 -12.43 14.00 11.82
N ALA A 41 -11.96 13.73 13.03
CA ALA A 41 -10.57 13.88 13.44
C ALA A 41 -9.89 12.50 13.49
N LEU A 42 -8.71 12.37 12.87
CA LEU A 42 -7.97 11.11 12.91
C LEU A 42 -7.49 10.83 14.35
N PRO A 43 -7.78 9.65 14.93
CA PRO A 43 -7.36 9.32 16.29
C PRO A 43 -5.83 9.22 16.38
N ARG A 44 -5.27 9.61 17.54
CA ARG A 44 -3.81 9.55 17.78
C ARG A 44 -3.34 8.22 18.36
N GLY A 45 -4.22 7.48 19.04
CA GLY A 45 -3.90 6.22 19.68
C GLY A 45 -3.44 5.16 18.66
N ARG A 46 -2.29 4.51 18.91
CA ARG A 46 -1.72 3.51 18.02
C ARG A 46 -2.70 2.34 17.82
N ASP A 47 -3.22 1.79 18.92
CA ASP A 47 -4.13 0.63 18.86
C ASP A 47 -5.42 0.97 18.09
N ILE A 48 -5.92 2.20 18.27
CA ILE A 48 -7.08 2.67 17.54
C ILE A 48 -6.77 2.80 16.05
N LEU A 49 -5.61 3.35 15.69
CA LEU A 49 -5.18 3.44 14.30
C LEU A 49 -5.05 2.03 13.68
N GLU A 50 -4.45 1.08 14.40
CA GLU A 50 -4.27 -0.30 13.92
C GLU A 50 -5.60 -1.06 13.77
N SER A 51 -6.65 -0.66 14.48
CA SER A 51 -7.99 -1.23 14.32
C SER A 51 -8.71 -0.74 13.06
N LEU A 52 -8.24 0.33 12.43
CA LEU A 52 -8.86 0.90 11.23
C LEU A 52 -8.51 0.09 9.96
N PRO A 53 -9.43 -0.03 9.00
CA PRO A 53 -9.23 -0.83 7.79
C PRO A 53 -7.98 -0.46 7.00
N GLY A 54 -7.07 -1.41 6.81
CA GLY A 54 -5.86 -1.26 6.02
C GLY A 54 -4.73 -0.49 6.71
N ILE A 55 -4.86 -0.22 7.99
CA ILE A 55 -3.80 0.36 8.82
C ILE A 55 -3.21 -0.76 9.66
N GLY A 56 -1.98 -1.14 9.34
CA GLY A 56 -1.18 -2.05 10.15
C GLY A 56 -0.14 -1.30 10.99
N PRO A 57 0.68 -2.02 11.79
CA PRO A 57 1.67 -1.43 12.70
C PRO A 57 2.60 -0.40 12.03
N TYR A 58 3.08 -0.71 10.82
CA TYR A 58 3.87 0.24 10.03
C TYR A 58 3.10 1.52 9.71
N THR A 59 1.87 1.39 9.19
CA THR A 59 1.06 2.55 8.76
C THR A 59 0.64 3.39 9.97
N ALA A 60 0.30 2.78 11.09
CA ALA A 60 -0.01 3.48 12.32
C ALA A 60 1.19 4.29 12.83
N GLY A 61 2.38 3.68 12.90
CA GLY A 61 3.61 4.38 13.27
C GLY A 61 3.93 5.54 12.32
N ALA A 62 3.79 5.32 11.00
CA ALA A 62 4.00 6.36 10.00
C ALA A 62 3.00 7.52 10.16
N ILE A 63 1.72 7.25 10.41
CA ILE A 63 0.73 8.28 10.67
C ILE A 63 1.12 9.10 11.91
N ARG A 64 1.51 8.45 13.01
CA ARG A 64 1.90 9.14 14.23
C ARG A 64 3.14 10.02 14.02
N ALA A 65 4.16 9.51 13.34
CA ALA A 65 5.35 10.31 13.06
C ALA A 65 5.07 11.46 12.06
N PHE A 66 4.43 11.18 10.94
CA PHE A 66 4.28 12.18 9.88
C PHE A 66 3.10 13.13 10.07
N ALA A 67 1.95 12.68 10.57
CA ALA A 67 0.80 13.54 10.77
C ALA A 67 0.85 14.28 12.11
N PHE A 68 1.29 13.59 13.17
CA PHE A 68 1.23 14.12 14.53
C PHE A 68 2.59 14.56 15.09
N ASN A 69 3.70 14.28 14.39
CA ASN A 69 5.07 14.52 14.85
C ASN A 69 5.36 13.84 16.20
N GLU A 70 4.85 12.63 16.39
CA GLU A 70 5.05 11.84 17.60
C GLU A 70 6.18 10.83 17.41
N PRO A 71 7.06 10.62 18.43
CA PRO A 71 8.16 9.67 18.34
C PRO A 71 7.63 8.23 18.36
N GLU A 72 7.63 7.61 17.20
CA GLU A 72 7.23 6.22 16.99
C GLU A 72 8.36 5.40 16.38
N ILE A 73 8.42 4.12 16.72
CA ILE A 73 9.39 3.20 16.16
C ILE A 73 8.71 2.35 15.09
N PHE A 74 9.10 2.54 13.85
CA PHE A 74 8.66 1.73 12.74
C PHE A 74 9.75 1.59 11.68
N ILE A 75 9.64 0.61 10.81
CA ILE A 75 10.60 0.33 9.76
C ILE A 75 9.90 0.14 8.42
N GLU A 76 10.43 0.77 7.38
CA GLU A 76 10.01 0.57 6.00
C GLU A 76 11.24 0.35 5.09
N THR A 77 11.03 0.18 3.82
CA THR A 77 12.06 -0.22 2.86
C THR A 77 13.25 0.75 2.80
N ASN A 78 13.03 2.07 2.82
CA ASN A 78 14.11 3.05 2.73
C ASN A 78 14.84 3.19 4.06
N ILE A 79 14.11 3.22 5.17
CA ILE A 79 14.67 3.22 6.52
C ILE A 79 15.55 1.98 6.71
N ARG A 80 15.04 0.79 6.39
CA ARG A 80 15.80 -0.47 6.46
C ARG A 80 17.08 -0.41 5.63
N ARG A 81 17.00 0.19 4.43
CA ARG A 81 18.15 0.34 3.53
C ARG A 81 19.26 1.18 4.17
N VAL A 82 18.92 2.31 4.78
CA VAL A 82 19.87 3.18 5.47
C VAL A 82 20.56 2.41 6.61
N PHE A 83 19.80 1.77 7.48
CA PHE A 83 20.35 1.06 8.61
C PHE A 83 21.21 -0.14 8.19
N ILE A 84 20.80 -0.91 7.18
CA ILE A 84 21.64 -2.00 6.65
C ILE A 84 22.93 -1.46 6.03
N HIS A 85 22.87 -0.34 5.32
CA HIS A 85 24.04 0.29 4.73
C HIS A 85 25.02 0.74 5.81
N SER A 86 24.55 1.48 6.81
CA SER A 86 25.38 2.19 7.77
C SER A 86 25.86 1.33 8.94
N PHE A 87 25.03 0.41 9.44
CA PHE A 87 25.32 -0.32 10.68
C PHE A 87 25.68 -1.80 10.47
N PHE A 88 25.47 -2.34 9.28
CA PHE A 88 25.73 -3.76 9.01
C PHE A 88 26.62 -3.96 7.76
N PRO A 89 27.81 -3.35 7.71
CA PRO A 89 28.71 -3.56 6.58
C PRO A 89 29.09 -5.05 6.47
N GLY A 90 29.04 -5.60 5.26
CA GLY A 90 29.44 -6.98 4.99
C GLY A 90 28.50 -8.10 5.48
N ARG A 91 27.47 -7.81 6.27
CA ARG A 91 26.52 -8.83 6.73
C ARG A 91 25.58 -9.27 5.61
N ALA A 92 25.45 -10.58 5.41
CA ALA A 92 24.64 -11.17 4.35
C ALA A 92 23.15 -11.23 4.66
N LYS A 93 22.76 -11.26 5.95
CA LYS A 93 21.35 -11.39 6.37
C LYS A 93 21.13 -10.57 7.65
N VAL A 94 20.30 -9.53 7.53
CA VAL A 94 19.95 -8.62 8.64
C VAL A 94 18.46 -8.70 8.89
N ASN A 95 18.06 -8.93 10.14
CA ASN A 95 16.66 -8.99 10.56
C ASN A 95 16.19 -7.63 11.08
N ASP A 96 14.92 -7.32 10.91
CA ASP A 96 14.32 -6.07 11.42
C ASP A 96 14.45 -5.94 12.95
N ARG A 97 14.46 -7.06 13.67
CA ARG A 97 14.68 -7.08 15.13
C ARG A 97 16.04 -6.52 15.56
N GLU A 98 17.03 -6.52 14.68
CA GLU A 98 18.36 -5.96 14.92
C GLU A 98 18.40 -4.47 14.57
N ILE A 99 17.53 -4.02 13.67
CA ILE A 99 17.44 -2.63 13.21
C ILE A 99 16.57 -1.79 14.16
N LEU A 100 15.47 -2.33 14.65
CA LEU A 100 14.52 -1.58 15.50
C LEU A 100 15.15 -0.92 16.72
N PRO A 101 16.04 -1.59 17.50
CA PRO A 101 16.74 -0.94 18.62
C PRO A 101 17.68 0.20 18.19
N LEU A 102 18.24 0.13 16.97
CA LEU A 102 19.07 1.20 16.43
C LEU A 102 18.21 2.41 16.04
N ILE A 103 17.04 2.18 15.46
CA ILE A 103 16.06 3.24 15.17
C ILE A 103 15.70 3.95 16.50
N GLU A 104 15.36 3.18 17.54
CA GLU A 104 14.99 3.72 18.83
C GLU A 104 16.08 4.61 19.45
N ARG A 105 17.34 4.20 19.33
CA ARG A 105 18.50 4.93 19.89
C ARG A 105 18.86 6.18 19.10
N THR A 106 18.56 6.22 17.80
CA THR A 106 18.96 7.31 16.90
C THR A 106 17.81 8.26 16.57
N LEU A 107 16.57 7.90 16.90
CA LEU A 107 15.38 8.71 16.64
C LEU A 107 15.49 10.09 17.28
N ASP A 108 15.38 11.13 16.49
CA ASP A 108 15.15 12.49 17.01
C ASP A 108 13.72 12.59 17.58
N ARG A 109 13.64 12.63 18.91
CA ARG A 109 12.37 12.71 19.64
C ARG A 109 11.79 14.13 19.65
N LYS A 110 12.57 15.16 19.26
CA LYS A 110 12.08 16.54 19.17
C LYS A 110 11.39 16.80 17.84
N ASP A 111 11.93 16.26 16.74
CA ASP A 111 11.32 16.34 15.42
C ASP A 111 11.40 14.99 14.68
N PRO A 112 10.60 13.99 15.12
CA PRO A 112 10.58 12.68 14.47
C PRO A 112 10.19 12.76 13.01
N ARG A 113 9.34 13.69 12.63
CA ARG A 113 8.89 13.89 11.24
C ARG A 113 10.06 14.22 10.32
N ALA A 114 10.82 15.24 10.65
CA ALA A 114 11.98 15.65 9.85
C ALA A 114 13.03 14.53 9.79
N TRP A 115 13.28 13.86 10.91
CA TRP A 115 14.19 12.74 10.98
C TRP A 115 13.79 11.58 10.06
N TYR A 116 12.52 11.19 10.07
CA TYR A 116 12.03 10.14 9.18
C TYR A 116 12.03 10.55 7.71
N PHE A 117 11.70 11.80 7.39
CA PHE A 117 11.81 12.29 6.01
C PHE A 117 13.25 12.21 5.50
N ALA A 118 14.22 12.66 6.29
CA ALA A 118 15.64 12.57 5.92
C ALA A 118 16.08 11.12 5.67
N LEU A 119 15.66 10.17 6.51
CA LEU A 119 15.94 8.75 6.31
C LEU A 119 15.28 8.18 5.04
N MET A 120 14.05 8.58 4.75
CA MET A 120 13.36 8.11 3.55
C MET A 120 14.04 8.63 2.29
N ASP A 121 14.43 9.90 2.26
CA ASP A 121 15.12 10.52 1.12
C ASP A 121 16.52 9.91 0.93
N TYR A 122 17.29 9.80 2.01
CA TYR A 122 18.61 9.17 1.96
C TYR A 122 18.51 7.69 1.54
N GLY A 123 17.54 6.97 2.07
CA GLY A 123 17.28 5.59 1.67
C GLY A 123 16.86 5.45 0.21
N ALA A 124 16.07 6.37 -0.32
CA ALA A 124 15.72 6.38 -1.75
C ALA A 124 16.97 6.63 -2.61
N MET A 125 17.81 7.61 -2.24
CA MET A 125 19.08 7.90 -2.89
C MET A 125 20.00 6.66 -2.92
N LEU A 126 20.23 6.01 -1.79
CA LEU A 126 21.02 4.76 -1.72
C LEU A 126 20.49 3.66 -2.65
N GLY A 127 19.17 3.64 -2.88
CA GLY A 127 18.56 2.67 -3.79
C GLY A 127 18.96 2.84 -5.24
N VAL A 128 19.40 4.03 -5.62
CA VAL A 128 19.81 4.39 -6.99
C VAL A 128 21.32 4.44 -7.12
N THR A 129 22.01 4.98 -6.13
CA THR A 129 23.47 5.24 -6.19
C THR A 129 24.33 4.00 -5.87
N GLU A 130 23.84 3.12 -4.99
CA GLU A 130 24.58 1.93 -4.60
C GLU A 130 24.60 0.88 -5.72
N LYS A 131 25.78 0.37 -6.08
CA LYS A 131 25.95 -0.73 -7.06
C LYS A 131 25.11 -1.95 -6.72
N MET A 132 24.96 -2.23 -5.44
CA MET A 132 24.11 -3.31 -4.92
C MET A 132 23.18 -2.76 -3.85
N ASN A 133 21.88 -2.77 -4.13
CA ASN A 133 20.86 -2.31 -3.18
C ASN A 133 21.03 -3.01 -1.81
N PRO A 134 21.32 -2.26 -0.73
CA PRO A 134 21.53 -2.83 0.60
C PRO A 134 20.38 -3.71 1.10
N ASN A 135 19.16 -3.44 0.68
CA ASN A 135 18.00 -4.26 1.04
C ASN A 135 18.09 -5.73 0.59
N ARG A 136 18.96 -6.08 -0.37
CA ARG A 136 19.22 -7.48 -0.70
C ARG A 136 19.79 -8.28 0.47
N ARG A 137 20.38 -7.60 1.44
CA ARG A 137 20.90 -8.18 2.67
C ARG A 137 19.86 -8.28 3.78
N SER A 138 18.64 -7.80 3.56
CA SER A 138 17.54 -7.97 4.52
C SER A 138 17.03 -9.41 4.53
N ALA A 139 16.76 -9.94 5.72
CA ALA A 139 16.05 -11.21 5.88
C ALA A 139 14.63 -11.21 5.28
N HIS A 140 14.06 -10.01 5.12
CA HIS A 140 12.71 -9.80 4.56
C HIS A 140 12.73 -9.38 3.09
N TYR A 141 13.89 -9.48 2.42
CA TYR A 141 13.99 -9.09 1.01
C TYR A 141 13.21 -10.04 0.11
N VAL A 142 12.24 -9.51 -0.59
CA VAL A 142 11.51 -10.24 -1.63
C VAL A 142 11.64 -9.48 -2.94
N ARG A 143 12.17 -10.16 -3.96
CA ARG A 143 12.22 -9.60 -5.31
C ARG A 143 10.81 -9.53 -5.88
N GLN A 144 10.35 -8.33 -6.18
CA GLN A 144 9.04 -8.15 -6.80
C GLN A 144 9.06 -8.73 -8.22
N ARG A 145 8.06 -9.57 -8.55
CA ARG A 145 7.88 -10.11 -9.90
C ARG A 145 7.59 -8.98 -10.88
N LYS A 146 7.98 -9.15 -12.14
CA LYS A 146 7.70 -8.21 -13.22
C LYS A 146 6.21 -7.83 -13.22
N PHE A 147 5.91 -6.56 -13.50
CA PHE A 147 4.53 -6.07 -13.56
C PHE A 147 3.82 -6.55 -14.82
N SER A 148 4.52 -6.48 -15.96
CA SER A 148 3.99 -6.88 -17.25
C SER A 148 3.61 -8.37 -17.27
N GLY A 149 2.39 -8.68 -17.71
CA GLY A 149 1.81 -10.02 -17.75
C GLY A 149 1.36 -10.57 -16.40
N SER A 150 1.54 -9.81 -15.30
CA SER A 150 1.13 -10.25 -13.95
C SER A 150 -0.38 -10.08 -13.72
N ASP A 151 -0.91 -10.86 -12.75
CA ASP A 151 -2.31 -10.69 -12.33
C ASP A 151 -2.60 -9.28 -11.81
N ARG A 152 -1.59 -8.57 -11.28
CA ARG A 152 -1.73 -7.16 -10.86
C ARG A 152 -2.06 -6.25 -12.02
N GLU A 153 -1.41 -6.44 -13.17
CA GLU A 153 -1.70 -5.68 -14.39
C GLU A 153 -3.10 -5.98 -14.91
N ILE A 154 -3.44 -7.27 -15.01
CA ILE A 154 -4.75 -7.72 -15.50
C ILE A 154 -5.87 -7.19 -14.60
N ARG A 155 -5.71 -7.28 -13.28
CA ARG A 155 -6.66 -6.72 -12.30
C ARG A 155 -6.87 -5.22 -12.51
N GLY A 156 -5.78 -4.48 -12.72
CA GLY A 156 -5.84 -3.04 -13.01
C GLY A 156 -6.59 -2.73 -14.31
N LYS A 157 -6.34 -3.50 -15.37
CA LYS A 157 -7.02 -3.38 -16.66
C LYS A 157 -8.53 -3.66 -16.52
N ILE A 158 -8.91 -4.75 -15.84
CA ILE A 158 -10.33 -5.11 -15.62
C ILE A 158 -11.06 -4.00 -14.86
N VAL A 159 -10.51 -3.54 -13.73
CA VAL A 159 -11.13 -2.49 -12.94
C VAL A 159 -11.30 -1.21 -13.76
N ARG A 160 -10.29 -0.82 -14.54
CA ARG A 160 -10.34 0.35 -15.44
C ARG A 160 -11.45 0.23 -16.47
N LEU A 161 -11.55 -0.91 -17.14
CA LEU A 161 -12.60 -1.16 -18.17
C LEU A 161 -14.00 -1.08 -17.57
N VAL A 162 -14.22 -1.72 -16.43
CA VAL A 162 -15.53 -1.70 -15.75
C VAL A 162 -15.90 -0.30 -15.28
N LEU A 163 -14.95 0.49 -14.77
CA LEU A 163 -15.19 1.87 -14.36
C LEU A 163 -15.51 2.79 -15.54
N ALA A 164 -14.88 2.56 -16.70
CA ALA A 164 -15.11 3.34 -17.92
C ALA A 164 -16.47 3.03 -18.54
N ARG A 165 -16.81 1.76 -18.67
CA ARG A 165 -18.03 1.31 -19.36
C ARG A 165 -19.25 1.22 -18.45
N LYS A 166 -19.07 1.32 -17.12
CA LYS A 166 -20.09 1.12 -16.07
C LYS A 166 -20.60 -0.33 -16.00
N LYS A 167 -20.83 -0.98 -17.13
CA LYS A 167 -21.20 -2.40 -17.29
C LYS A 167 -20.43 -3.00 -18.46
N ILE A 168 -20.04 -4.26 -18.36
CA ILE A 168 -19.37 -5.02 -19.40
C ILE A 168 -19.70 -6.51 -19.20
N THR A 169 -19.83 -7.26 -20.29
CA THR A 169 -20.03 -8.71 -20.20
C THR A 169 -18.70 -9.45 -19.99
N MET A 170 -18.79 -10.71 -19.52
CA MET A 170 -17.59 -11.55 -19.38
C MET A 170 -16.96 -11.82 -20.75
N ASP A 171 -17.76 -12.02 -21.79
CA ASP A 171 -17.27 -12.32 -23.13
C ASP A 171 -16.53 -11.10 -23.70
N GLU A 172 -17.09 -9.89 -23.60
CA GLU A 172 -16.39 -8.65 -23.98
C GLU A 172 -15.07 -8.45 -23.21
N LEU A 173 -15.02 -8.82 -21.92
CA LEU A 173 -13.78 -8.73 -21.15
C LEU A 173 -12.72 -9.70 -21.67
N VAL A 174 -13.12 -10.91 -22.00
CA VAL A 174 -12.23 -11.94 -22.54
C VAL A 174 -11.68 -11.53 -23.91
N ASP A 175 -12.51 -10.93 -24.76
CA ASP A 175 -12.10 -10.44 -26.07
C ASP A 175 -11.11 -9.26 -26.00
N ILE A 176 -11.28 -8.38 -25.02
CA ILE A 176 -10.42 -7.19 -24.86
C ILE A 176 -9.11 -7.53 -24.16
N ILE A 177 -9.12 -8.50 -23.25
CA ILE A 177 -7.94 -8.83 -22.44
C ILE A 177 -7.22 -10.05 -23.05
N PRO A 178 -6.02 -9.87 -23.65
CA PRO A 178 -5.30 -10.96 -24.32
C PRO A 178 -4.70 -11.93 -23.30
N GLN A 179 -5.54 -12.67 -22.60
CA GLN A 179 -5.20 -13.66 -21.59
C GLN A 179 -6.18 -14.84 -21.66
N PRO A 180 -5.77 -16.06 -21.26
CA PRO A 180 -6.68 -17.21 -21.21
C PRO A 180 -7.95 -16.91 -20.45
N LYS A 181 -9.10 -17.34 -21.01
CA LYS A 181 -10.47 -17.11 -20.45
C LYS A 181 -10.54 -17.48 -18.98
N ASP A 182 -10.02 -18.65 -18.61
CA ASP A 182 -10.05 -19.12 -17.22
C ASP A 182 -9.27 -18.21 -16.26
N ARG A 183 -8.16 -17.61 -16.72
CA ARG A 183 -7.39 -16.66 -15.93
C ARG A 183 -8.18 -15.37 -15.70
N VAL A 184 -8.82 -14.84 -16.74
CA VAL A 184 -9.67 -13.64 -16.63
C VAL A 184 -10.83 -13.92 -15.68
N MET A 185 -11.51 -15.06 -15.83
CA MET A 185 -12.63 -15.45 -14.97
C MET A 185 -12.22 -15.57 -13.49
N LYS A 186 -11.07 -16.20 -13.20
CA LYS A 186 -10.53 -16.31 -11.83
C LYS A 186 -10.26 -14.92 -11.22
N ILE A 187 -9.69 -14.01 -12.01
CA ILE A 187 -9.39 -12.65 -11.56
C ILE A 187 -10.66 -11.86 -11.32
N VAL A 188 -11.66 -11.94 -12.19
CA VAL A 188 -12.97 -11.29 -12.00
C VAL A 188 -13.65 -11.82 -10.74
N ALA A 189 -13.66 -13.13 -10.52
CA ALA A 189 -14.22 -13.74 -9.31
C ALA A 189 -13.51 -13.22 -8.04
N ALA A 190 -12.19 -13.11 -8.06
CA ALA A 190 -11.43 -12.54 -6.95
C ALA A 190 -11.77 -11.06 -6.72
N LEU A 191 -11.84 -10.24 -7.77
CA LEU A 191 -12.22 -8.83 -7.69
C LEU A 191 -13.65 -8.64 -7.16
N SER A 192 -14.56 -9.54 -7.50
CA SER A 192 -15.93 -9.51 -6.99
C SER A 192 -15.99 -9.85 -5.51
N ARG A 193 -15.31 -10.90 -5.07
CA ARG A 193 -15.21 -11.27 -3.63
C ARG A 193 -14.56 -10.16 -2.80
N GLU A 194 -13.60 -9.46 -3.36
CA GLU A 194 -12.92 -8.33 -2.71
C GLU A 194 -13.73 -7.02 -2.76
N GLY A 195 -14.92 -7.03 -3.35
CA GLY A 195 -15.83 -5.89 -3.40
C GLY A 195 -15.49 -4.81 -4.43
N PHE A 196 -14.54 -5.05 -5.36
CA PHE A 196 -14.24 -4.10 -6.44
C PHE A 196 -15.35 -4.04 -7.47
N LEU A 197 -15.90 -5.20 -7.80
CA LEU A 197 -16.89 -5.40 -8.85
C LEU A 197 -18.12 -6.10 -8.30
N LYS A 198 -19.23 -5.97 -9.02
CA LYS A 198 -20.42 -6.78 -8.85
C LYS A 198 -20.58 -7.64 -10.09
N LYS A 199 -20.68 -8.97 -9.92
CA LYS A 199 -20.98 -9.91 -11.00
C LYS A 199 -22.39 -10.44 -10.82
N ARG A 200 -23.22 -10.28 -11.84
CA ARG A 200 -24.57 -10.86 -11.93
C ARG A 200 -24.67 -11.60 -13.25
N SER A 201 -24.75 -12.95 -13.17
CA SER A 201 -24.69 -13.80 -14.37
C SER A 201 -23.46 -13.47 -15.24
N ASN A 202 -23.66 -13.05 -16.48
CA ASN A 202 -22.59 -12.67 -17.42
C ASN A 202 -22.20 -11.19 -17.37
N VAL A 203 -22.91 -10.35 -16.57
CA VAL A 203 -22.67 -8.91 -16.50
C VAL A 203 -21.84 -8.54 -15.28
N ILE A 204 -20.84 -7.68 -15.50
CA ILE A 204 -19.91 -7.16 -14.50
C ILE A 204 -20.09 -5.64 -14.42
N SER A 205 -20.19 -5.11 -13.20
CA SER A 205 -20.34 -3.66 -12.95
C SER A 205 -19.51 -3.20 -11.74
N SER A 206 -19.34 -1.90 -11.57
CA SER A 206 -18.65 -1.30 -10.43
C SER A 206 -19.56 -1.08 -9.20
#